data_8203fe3fe3b8464990c64cf74b735560
#
_entry.id   8203fe3fe3b8464990c64cf74b735560
#
_cell.length_a   1.000
_cell.length_b   1.000
_cell.length_c   1.000
_cell.angle_alpha   90.00
_cell.angle_beta   90.00
_cell.angle_gamma   90.00
#
_symmetry.space_group_name_H-M   'P 1'
#
loop_
_entity.id
_entity.type
_entity.pdbx_description
1 polymer ?
#
loop_
_entity_poly.entity_id
_entity_poly.type
_entity_poly.pdbx_seq_one_letter_code
_entity_poly.pdbx_strand_id
1 'polypeptide(L)'
;KIVRVLNTNAVVSSDQEGRELIITGAGIGFKKKKGENLDEALADKTYYLESVDDSRRLQEVVKEISEEYLEIVSRIVKTAREEGLKVRDSLYVTLTDHINSAVDRYRENIALKNMMKLEIRKFYPKEYEIGLRAVQWIQEQNDENLGEDEAAFIAMHIVSAELGSGSNVDVNKITKLINAVLQIVRIHFKIEFNEKSISYERFLTHLKFFATRVFDNTIYQDSMQEIYKVLIEENEYAYSGVR
;
A
#
# COMPACT_ATOMS: atom_id res chain seq x y z
N LYS A 1 1.20 -26.72 -16.26
CA LYS A 1 0.04 -27.57 -15.86
C LYS A 1 -0.75 -26.87 -14.76
N ILE A 2 -2.06 -27.09 -14.74
CA ILE A 2 -2.96 -26.51 -13.72
C ILE A 2 -2.75 -27.26 -12.40
N VAL A 3 -2.36 -26.50 -11.36
CA VAL A 3 -2.25 -26.98 -9.98
C VAL A 3 -3.60 -26.88 -9.27
N ARG A 4 -4.33 -25.79 -9.52
CA ARG A 4 -5.66 -25.51 -8.94
C ARG A 4 -6.46 -24.61 -9.86
N VAL A 5 -7.76 -24.82 -9.94
CA VAL A 5 -8.70 -23.87 -10.56
C VAL A 5 -9.27 -22.99 -9.45
N LEU A 6 -9.19 -21.68 -9.60
CA LEU A 6 -9.74 -20.73 -8.64
C LEU A 6 -11.17 -20.35 -9.01
N ASN A 7 -11.39 -19.96 -10.25
CA ASN A 7 -12.70 -19.67 -10.82
C ASN A 7 -12.67 -19.90 -12.35
N THR A 8 -13.68 -19.45 -13.09
CA THR A 8 -13.77 -19.57 -14.54
C THR A 8 -12.62 -18.89 -15.28
N ASN A 9 -12.09 -17.79 -14.72
CA ASN A 9 -11.11 -16.91 -15.36
C ASN A 9 -9.75 -16.90 -14.65
N ALA A 10 -9.55 -17.75 -13.63
CA ALA A 10 -8.30 -17.80 -12.89
C ALA A 10 -7.91 -19.21 -12.50
N VAL A 11 -6.63 -19.54 -12.69
CA VAL A 11 -6.02 -20.81 -12.31
C VAL A 11 -4.68 -20.59 -11.62
N VAL A 12 -4.27 -21.57 -10.82
CA VAL A 12 -2.92 -21.66 -10.28
C VAL A 12 -2.14 -22.66 -11.12
N SER A 13 -0.95 -22.29 -11.56
CA SER A 13 0.03 -23.13 -12.21
C SER A 13 1.34 -23.09 -11.44
N SER A 14 2.36 -23.82 -11.89
CA SER A 14 3.71 -23.75 -11.37
C SER A 14 4.70 -23.46 -12.49
N ASP A 15 5.74 -22.67 -12.16
CA ASP A 15 6.86 -22.47 -13.05
C ASP A 15 7.84 -23.67 -13.06
N GLN A 16 8.96 -23.52 -13.75
CA GLN A 16 10.00 -24.55 -13.83
C GLN A 16 10.72 -24.78 -12.49
N GLU A 17 10.67 -23.81 -11.59
CA GLU A 17 11.28 -23.86 -10.25
C GLU A 17 10.28 -24.37 -9.19
N GLY A 18 9.04 -24.69 -9.59
CA GLY A 18 7.98 -25.18 -8.70
C GLY A 18 7.25 -24.10 -7.91
N ARG A 19 7.46 -22.81 -8.22
CA ARG A 19 6.76 -21.68 -7.57
C ARG A 19 5.35 -21.54 -8.15
N GLU A 20 4.38 -21.29 -7.28
CA GLU A 20 3.00 -21.08 -7.70
C GLU A 20 2.81 -19.75 -8.43
N LEU A 21 2.12 -19.80 -9.56
CA LEU A 21 1.73 -18.67 -10.38
C LEU A 21 0.21 -18.59 -10.44
N ILE A 22 -0.36 -17.42 -10.24
CA ILE A 22 -1.78 -17.18 -10.53
C ILE A 22 -1.87 -16.67 -11.96
N ILE A 23 -2.62 -17.33 -12.80
CA ILE A 23 -2.80 -16.97 -14.22
C ILE A 23 -4.26 -16.66 -14.43
N THR A 24 -4.53 -15.48 -14.97
CA THR A 24 -5.88 -15.03 -15.31
C THR A 24 -6.05 -14.92 -16.82
N GLY A 25 -7.31 -15.03 -17.25
CA GLY A 25 -7.72 -14.88 -18.64
C GLY A 25 -9.11 -15.46 -18.88
N ALA A 26 -9.83 -14.85 -19.81
CA ALA A 26 -11.22 -15.20 -20.09
C ALA A 26 -11.40 -16.70 -20.39
N GLY A 27 -12.10 -17.39 -19.50
CA GLY A 27 -12.41 -18.82 -19.66
C GLY A 27 -11.24 -19.80 -19.40
N ILE A 28 -10.07 -19.34 -18.93
CA ILE A 28 -8.87 -20.16 -18.72
C ILE A 28 -9.10 -21.32 -17.75
N GLY A 29 -10.01 -21.13 -16.77
CA GLY A 29 -10.42 -22.17 -15.80
C GLY A 29 -11.72 -22.90 -16.17
N PHE A 30 -12.40 -22.50 -17.26
CA PHE A 30 -13.70 -23.04 -17.59
C PHE A 30 -13.64 -24.53 -17.92
N LYS A 31 -14.38 -25.35 -17.18
CA LYS A 31 -14.41 -26.83 -17.26
C LYS A 31 -13.04 -27.51 -17.09
N LYS A 32 -12.03 -26.80 -16.60
CA LYS A 32 -10.69 -27.32 -16.35
C LYS A 32 -10.60 -28.01 -14.99
N LYS A 33 -9.64 -28.95 -14.88
CA LYS A 33 -9.35 -29.69 -13.65
C LYS A 33 -7.85 -29.65 -13.32
N LYS A 34 -7.52 -29.93 -12.06
CA LYS A 34 -6.14 -30.11 -11.62
C LYS A 34 -5.43 -31.16 -12.46
N GLY A 35 -4.20 -30.86 -12.90
CA GLY A 35 -3.34 -31.73 -13.71
C GLY A 35 -3.49 -31.56 -15.23
N GLU A 36 -4.52 -30.88 -15.70
CA GLU A 36 -4.68 -30.59 -17.13
C GLU A 36 -3.65 -29.55 -17.61
N ASN A 37 -3.44 -29.53 -18.93
CA ASN A 37 -2.59 -28.53 -19.53
C ASN A 37 -3.30 -27.18 -19.56
N LEU A 38 -2.53 -26.14 -19.23
CA LEU A 38 -2.95 -24.77 -19.41
C LEU A 38 -3.05 -24.48 -20.91
N ASP A 39 -4.10 -23.79 -21.30
CA ASP A 39 -4.19 -23.20 -22.63
C ASP A 39 -3.52 -21.82 -22.58
N GLU A 40 -2.29 -21.76 -23.07
CA GLU A 40 -1.48 -20.52 -23.01
C GLU A 40 -2.09 -19.40 -23.89
N ALA A 41 -2.91 -19.73 -24.87
CA ALA A 41 -3.60 -18.74 -25.70
C ALA A 41 -4.70 -18.00 -24.93
N LEU A 42 -5.19 -18.55 -23.83
CA LEU A 42 -6.18 -17.93 -22.93
C LEU A 42 -5.53 -17.17 -21.76
N ALA A 43 -4.21 -17.20 -21.64
CA ALA A 43 -3.50 -16.52 -20.55
C ALA A 43 -3.31 -15.05 -20.88
N ASP A 44 -4.04 -14.17 -20.19
CA ASP A 44 -3.90 -12.72 -20.31
C ASP A 44 -2.82 -12.18 -19.39
N LYS A 45 -2.83 -12.58 -18.11
CA LYS A 45 -1.88 -12.10 -17.10
C LYS A 45 -1.41 -13.22 -16.18
N THR A 46 -0.17 -13.06 -15.70
CA THR A 46 0.46 -13.97 -14.74
C THR A 46 0.95 -13.17 -13.54
N TYR A 47 0.58 -13.63 -12.35
CA TYR A 47 0.97 -13.03 -11.08
C TYR A 47 1.90 -14.00 -10.34
N TYR A 48 3.05 -13.49 -9.97
CA TYR A 48 4.00 -14.16 -9.10
C TYR A 48 4.17 -13.32 -7.83
N LEU A 49 3.98 -13.93 -6.67
CA LEU A 49 4.20 -13.32 -5.39
C LEU A 49 5.35 -14.05 -4.68
N GLU A 50 6.32 -13.29 -4.17
CA GLU A 50 7.49 -13.86 -3.48
C GLU A 50 7.08 -14.58 -2.18
N SER A 51 6.07 -14.04 -1.47
CA SER A 51 5.54 -14.61 -0.24
C SER A 51 4.51 -15.70 -0.55
N VAL A 52 4.76 -16.92 -0.06
CA VAL A 52 3.81 -18.04 -0.15
C VAL A 52 2.48 -17.72 0.54
N ASP A 53 2.53 -17.00 1.67
CA ASP A 53 1.33 -16.61 2.41
C ASP A 53 0.51 -15.57 1.65
N ASP A 54 1.17 -14.58 1.03
CA ASP A 54 0.48 -13.59 0.20
C ASP A 54 -0.10 -14.24 -1.06
N SER A 55 0.63 -15.19 -1.68
CA SER A 55 0.12 -15.96 -2.81
C SER A 55 -1.15 -16.75 -2.44
N ARG A 56 -1.17 -17.43 -1.29
CA ARG A 56 -2.36 -18.16 -0.81
C ARG A 56 -3.53 -17.22 -0.53
N ARG A 57 -3.28 -16.09 0.13
CA ARG A 57 -4.32 -15.08 0.41
C ARG A 57 -4.89 -14.51 -0.88
N LEU A 58 -4.04 -14.19 -1.86
CA LEU A 58 -4.51 -13.70 -3.17
C LEU A 58 -5.35 -14.76 -3.89
N GLN A 59 -4.98 -16.05 -3.81
CA GLN A 59 -5.78 -17.12 -4.38
C GLN A 59 -7.19 -17.20 -3.75
N GLU A 60 -7.32 -17.00 -2.43
CA GLU A 60 -8.65 -16.97 -1.79
C GLU A 60 -9.46 -15.76 -2.23
N VAL A 61 -8.83 -14.58 -2.29
CA VAL A 61 -9.47 -13.34 -2.76
C VAL A 61 -9.96 -13.49 -4.21
N VAL A 62 -9.13 -14.00 -5.10
CA VAL A 62 -9.44 -14.17 -6.54
C VAL A 62 -10.58 -15.18 -6.79
N LYS A 63 -10.84 -16.12 -5.88
CA LYS A 63 -11.98 -17.03 -6.01
C LYS A 63 -13.32 -16.34 -5.98
N GLU A 64 -13.44 -15.29 -5.18
CA GLU A 64 -14.70 -14.62 -4.84
C GLU A 64 -14.84 -13.28 -5.55
N ILE A 65 -13.74 -12.66 -5.96
CA ILE A 65 -13.69 -11.30 -6.50
C ILE A 65 -13.53 -11.31 -8.02
N SER A 66 -14.15 -10.32 -8.68
CA SER A 66 -14.05 -10.15 -10.13
C SER A 66 -12.61 -9.89 -10.58
N GLU A 67 -12.22 -10.48 -11.71
CA GLU A 67 -10.92 -10.29 -12.36
C GLU A 67 -10.61 -8.81 -12.65
N GLU A 68 -11.64 -8.02 -12.93
CA GLU A 68 -11.55 -6.59 -13.23
C GLU A 68 -10.84 -5.82 -12.12
N TYR A 69 -11.11 -6.13 -10.85
CA TYR A 69 -10.47 -5.44 -9.72
C TYR A 69 -9.01 -5.84 -9.56
N LEU A 70 -8.67 -7.09 -9.87
CA LEU A 70 -7.28 -7.53 -9.88
C LEU A 70 -6.48 -6.83 -10.99
N GLU A 71 -7.11 -6.55 -12.14
CA GLU A 71 -6.48 -5.76 -13.20
C GLU A 71 -6.20 -4.32 -12.78
N ILE A 72 -7.16 -3.66 -12.13
CA ILE A 72 -6.99 -2.31 -11.59
C ILE A 72 -5.84 -2.31 -10.58
N VAL A 73 -5.81 -3.27 -9.65
CA VAL A 73 -4.74 -3.39 -8.66
C VAL A 73 -3.39 -3.62 -9.32
N SER A 74 -3.31 -4.46 -10.36
CA SER A 74 -2.09 -4.65 -11.13
C SER A 74 -1.57 -3.34 -11.72
N ARG A 75 -2.47 -2.53 -12.26
CA ARG A 75 -2.14 -1.22 -12.81
C ARG A 75 -1.65 -0.27 -11.72
N ILE A 76 -2.26 -0.30 -10.53
CA ILE A 76 -1.82 0.48 -9.36
C ILE A 76 -0.40 0.06 -8.94
N VAL A 77 -0.16 -1.25 -8.73
CA VAL A 77 1.14 -1.77 -8.30
C VAL A 77 2.23 -1.45 -9.31
N LYS A 78 1.94 -1.64 -10.60
CA LYS A 78 2.87 -1.30 -11.69
C LYS A 78 3.22 0.19 -11.64
N THR A 79 2.21 1.06 -11.59
CA THR A 79 2.40 2.52 -11.54
C THR A 79 3.21 2.94 -10.32
N ALA A 80 2.91 2.39 -9.14
CA ALA A 80 3.65 2.67 -7.91
C ALA A 80 5.15 2.32 -8.08
N ARG A 81 5.46 1.16 -8.64
CA ARG A 81 6.84 0.72 -8.89
C ARG A 81 7.55 1.58 -9.94
N GLU A 82 6.87 1.94 -11.01
CA GLU A 82 7.41 2.85 -12.05
C GLU A 82 7.73 4.25 -11.50
N GLU A 83 6.96 4.72 -10.52
CA GLU A 83 7.23 5.98 -9.80
C GLU A 83 8.26 5.85 -8.67
N GLY A 84 8.88 4.67 -8.52
CA GLY A 84 9.98 4.41 -7.60
C GLY A 84 9.54 4.04 -6.18
N LEU A 85 8.25 3.77 -5.95
CA LEU A 85 7.74 3.31 -4.67
C LEU A 85 8.07 1.81 -4.48
N LYS A 86 8.58 1.46 -3.29
CA LYS A 86 8.97 0.07 -2.98
C LYS A 86 7.82 -0.69 -2.32
N VAL A 87 6.78 -0.98 -3.07
CA VAL A 87 5.61 -1.68 -2.58
C VAL A 87 5.79 -3.20 -2.59
N ARG A 88 5.36 -3.86 -1.51
CA ARG A 88 5.34 -5.31 -1.36
C ARG A 88 4.16 -5.94 -2.11
N ASP A 89 4.29 -7.21 -2.41
CA ASP A 89 3.25 -8.00 -3.10
C ASP A 89 1.96 -8.17 -2.28
N SER A 90 2.03 -8.03 -0.95
CA SER A 90 0.83 -7.98 -0.09
C SER A 90 -0.18 -6.91 -0.52
N LEU A 91 0.26 -5.88 -1.26
CA LEU A 91 -0.60 -4.86 -1.83
C LEU A 91 -1.65 -5.43 -2.80
N TYR A 92 -1.30 -6.48 -3.57
CA TYR A 92 -2.27 -7.17 -4.43
C TYR A 92 -3.45 -7.72 -3.62
N VAL A 93 -3.17 -8.33 -2.47
CA VAL A 93 -4.20 -8.91 -1.60
C VAL A 93 -5.08 -7.82 -0.99
N THR A 94 -4.43 -6.86 -0.32
CA THR A 94 -5.14 -5.85 0.48
C THR A 94 -5.92 -4.87 -0.36
N LEU A 95 -5.40 -4.48 -1.54
CA LEU A 95 -6.11 -3.58 -2.44
C LEU A 95 -7.23 -4.26 -3.21
N THR A 96 -7.07 -5.51 -3.63
CA THR A 96 -8.15 -6.22 -4.34
C THR A 96 -9.36 -6.38 -3.44
N ASP A 97 -9.17 -6.78 -2.19
CA ASP A 97 -10.23 -6.86 -1.19
C ASP A 97 -10.86 -5.49 -0.90
N HIS A 98 -10.00 -4.46 -0.73
CA HIS A 98 -10.47 -3.09 -0.46
C HIS A 98 -11.29 -2.52 -1.61
N ILE A 99 -10.84 -2.63 -2.86
CA ILE A 99 -11.54 -2.08 -4.03
C ILE A 99 -12.88 -2.79 -4.22
N ASN A 100 -12.91 -4.12 -4.09
CA ASN A 100 -14.18 -4.87 -4.14
C ASN A 100 -15.16 -4.34 -3.08
N SER A 101 -14.72 -4.24 -1.83
CA SER A 101 -15.57 -3.73 -0.74
C SER A 101 -15.98 -2.27 -0.94
N ALA A 102 -15.12 -1.44 -1.55
CA ALA A 102 -15.42 -0.03 -1.83
C ALA A 102 -16.52 0.11 -2.90
N VAL A 103 -16.42 -0.70 -3.95
CA VAL A 103 -17.44 -0.75 -5.03
C VAL A 103 -18.77 -1.27 -4.49
N ASP A 104 -18.76 -2.33 -3.68
CA ASP A 104 -20.00 -2.85 -3.06
C ASP A 104 -20.67 -1.77 -2.20
N ARG A 105 -19.93 -1.05 -1.38
CA ARG A 105 -20.43 0.09 -0.61
C ARG A 105 -21.01 1.19 -1.50
N TYR A 106 -20.30 1.51 -2.58
CA TYR A 106 -20.79 2.53 -3.53
C TYR A 106 -22.15 2.15 -4.13
N ARG A 107 -22.32 0.89 -4.53
CA ARG A 107 -23.60 0.35 -5.05
C ARG A 107 -24.73 0.39 -4.02
N GLU A 108 -24.37 0.24 -2.76
CA GLU A 108 -25.30 0.37 -1.62
C GLU A 108 -25.52 1.83 -1.16
N ASN A 109 -24.94 2.82 -1.85
CA ASN A 109 -24.94 4.24 -1.48
C ASN A 109 -24.33 4.52 -0.09
N ILE A 110 -23.37 3.72 0.34
CA ILE A 110 -22.63 3.90 1.58
C ILE A 110 -21.32 4.63 1.28
N ALA A 111 -21.26 5.93 1.61
CA ALA A 111 -20.03 6.71 1.46
C ALA A 111 -19.23 6.72 2.76
N LEU A 112 -17.98 6.30 2.71
CA LEU A 112 -17.03 6.43 3.81
C LEU A 112 -16.20 7.71 3.63
N LYS A 113 -16.10 8.51 4.70
CA LYS A 113 -15.21 9.67 4.73
C LYS A 113 -13.84 9.28 5.28
N ASN A 114 -12.79 9.66 4.59
CA ASN A 114 -11.44 9.51 5.10
C ASN A 114 -11.05 10.74 5.90
N MET A 115 -11.07 10.61 7.23
CA MET A 115 -10.77 11.70 8.17
C MET A 115 -9.31 12.19 8.08
N MET A 116 -8.43 11.44 7.42
CA MET A 116 -7.01 11.76 7.26
C MET A 116 -6.67 12.16 5.80
N LYS A 117 -7.68 12.41 4.96
CA LYS A 117 -7.46 12.73 3.54
C LYS A 117 -6.50 13.90 3.32
N LEU A 118 -6.62 14.96 4.10
CA LEU A 118 -5.75 16.14 3.98
C LEU A 118 -4.30 15.82 4.35
N GLU A 119 -4.11 15.06 5.44
CA GLU A 119 -2.80 14.63 5.91
C GLU A 119 -2.17 13.63 4.93
N ILE A 120 -2.94 12.68 4.41
CA ILE A 120 -2.48 11.73 3.38
C ILE A 120 -2.02 12.48 2.14
N ARG A 121 -2.84 13.40 1.63
CA ARG A 121 -2.47 14.24 0.48
C ARG A 121 -1.19 15.05 0.74
N LYS A 122 -1.02 15.56 1.96
CA LYS A 122 0.13 16.38 2.35
C LYS A 122 1.41 15.56 2.52
N PHE A 123 1.34 14.42 3.22
CA PHE A 123 2.52 13.66 3.61
C PHE A 123 2.89 12.55 2.62
N TYR A 124 1.94 12.12 1.79
CA TYR A 124 2.07 11.03 0.82
C TYR A 124 1.51 11.44 -0.55
N PRO A 125 2.04 12.56 -1.13
CA PRO A 125 1.46 13.14 -2.34
C PRO A 125 1.53 12.22 -3.56
N LYS A 126 2.57 11.39 -3.70
CA LYS A 126 2.71 10.44 -4.80
C LYS A 126 1.68 9.32 -4.70
N GLU A 127 1.57 8.73 -3.52
CA GLU A 127 0.63 7.66 -3.23
C GLU A 127 -0.82 8.14 -3.39
N TYR A 128 -1.10 9.37 -2.98
CA TYR A 128 -2.40 9.99 -3.15
C TYR A 128 -2.74 10.24 -4.63
N GLU A 129 -1.77 10.69 -5.43
CA GLU A 129 -1.93 10.88 -6.88
C GLU A 129 -2.21 9.55 -7.60
N ILE A 130 -1.54 8.48 -7.19
CA ILE A 130 -1.84 7.13 -7.68
C ILE A 130 -3.26 6.71 -7.27
N GLY A 131 -3.68 7.03 -6.04
CA GLY A 131 -5.05 6.81 -5.57
C GLY A 131 -6.10 7.53 -6.42
N LEU A 132 -5.86 8.79 -6.79
CA LEU A 132 -6.76 9.55 -7.69
C LEU A 132 -6.87 8.89 -9.06
N ARG A 133 -5.74 8.47 -9.64
CA ARG A 133 -5.75 7.74 -10.92
C ARG A 133 -6.47 6.40 -10.80
N ALA A 134 -6.32 5.69 -9.69
CA ALA A 134 -7.01 4.44 -9.46
C ALA A 134 -8.55 4.63 -9.44
N VAL A 135 -9.06 5.64 -8.74
CA VAL A 135 -10.48 5.98 -8.74
C VAL A 135 -10.98 6.33 -10.16
N GLN A 136 -10.17 7.06 -10.93
CA GLN A 136 -10.50 7.34 -12.33
C GLN A 136 -10.56 6.05 -13.18
N TRP A 137 -9.64 5.11 -13.01
CA TRP A 137 -9.66 3.83 -13.74
C TRP A 137 -10.89 2.98 -13.37
N ILE A 138 -11.29 2.98 -12.09
CA ILE A 138 -12.51 2.31 -11.65
C ILE A 138 -13.73 2.95 -12.34
N GLN A 139 -13.79 4.28 -12.38
CA GLN A 139 -14.88 4.98 -13.06
C GLN A 139 -14.92 4.71 -14.57
N GLU A 140 -13.76 4.69 -15.25
CA GLU A 140 -13.68 4.40 -16.68
C GLU A 140 -14.13 2.97 -17.01
N GLN A 141 -13.88 2.02 -16.12
CA GLN A 141 -14.17 0.60 -16.35
C GLN A 141 -15.61 0.22 -15.95
N ASN A 142 -16.10 0.77 -14.84
CA ASN A 142 -17.34 0.31 -14.21
C ASN A 142 -18.42 1.39 -14.14
N ASP A 143 -18.14 2.63 -14.58
CA ASP A 143 -19.00 3.82 -14.43
C ASP A 143 -19.32 4.17 -12.95
N GLU A 144 -18.39 3.87 -12.04
CA GLU A 144 -18.53 4.02 -10.59
C GLU A 144 -17.55 5.08 -10.05
N ASN A 145 -18.06 6.26 -9.67
CA ASN A 145 -17.24 7.35 -9.13
C ASN A 145 -17.11 7.25 -7.61
N LEU A 146 -16.05 6.63 -7.14
CA LEU A 146 -15.80 6.43 -5.71
C LEU A 146 -15.35 7.69 -4.97
N GLY A 147 -14.85 8.71 -5.67
CA GLY A 147 -14.46 10.00 -5.10
C GLY A 147 -13.10 10.04 -4.42
N GLU A 148 -12.72 11.24 -3.95
CA GLU A 148 -11.39 11.51 -3.38
C GLU A 148 -11.13 10.84 -2.01
N ASP A 149 -12.17 10.54 -1.25
CA ASP A 149 -12.01 9.85 0.02
C ASP A 149 -11.49 8.42 -0.20
N GLU A 150 -11.96 7.76 -1.26
CA GLU A 150 -11.47 6.44 -1.64
C GLU A 150 -10.06 6.49 -2.22
N ALA A 151 -9.70 7.55 -2.96
CA ALA A 151 -8.31 7.78 -3.37
C ALA A 151 -7.36 7.85 -2.16
N ALA A 152 -7.77 8.47 -1.06
CA ALA A 152 -6.99 8.50 0.17
C ALA A 152 -6.89 7.12 0.85
N PHE A 153 -7.93 6.31 0.83
CA PHE A 153 -7.86 4.93 1.33
C PHE A 153 -6.91 4.07 0.49
N ILE A 154 -6.99 4.16 -0.83
CA ILE A 154 -6.05 3.48 -1.74
C ILE A 154 -4.60 3.91 -1.45
N ALA A 155 -4.36 5.22 -1.29
CA ALA A 155 -3.05 5.74 -0.92
C ALA A 155 -2.54 5.16 0.40
N MET A 156 -3.39 5.01 1.40
CA MET A 156 -3.03 4.38 2.68
C MET A 156 -2.61 2.92 2.53
N HIS A 157 -3.23 2.16 1.65
CA HIS A 157 -2.81 0.79 1.32
C HIS A 157 -1.43 0.77 0.67
N ILE A 158 -1.15 1.70 -0.27
CA ILE A 158 0.16 1.84 -0.90
C ILE A 158 1.22 2.16 0.16
N VAL A 159 0.99 3.17 1.01
CA VAL A 159 1.88 3.54 2.12
C VAL A 159 2.13 2.36 3.06
N SER A 160 1.10 1.61 3.42
CA SER A 160 1.24 0.43 4.28
C SER A 160 2.15 -0.63 3.65
N ALA A 161 2.02 -0.84 2.33
CA ALA A 161 2.86 -1.79 1.60
C ALA A 161 4.32 -1.33 1.46
N GLU A 162 4.58 -0.03 1.46
CA GLU A 162 5.94 0.53 1.44
C GLU A 162 6.64 0.44 2.80
N LEU A 163 5.91 0.77 3.88
CA LEU A 163 6.47 0.81 5.24
C LEU A 163 6.88 -0.56 5.76
N GLY A 164 6.41 -1.63 5.14
CA GLY A 164 7.04 -2.94 5.22
C GLY A 164 6.91 -3.70 6.52
N SER A 165 6.25 -3.22 7.50
CA SER A 165 5.88 -3.99 8.67
C SER A 165 4.64 -4.80 8.34
N GLY A 166 4.66 -6.09 8.69
CA GLY A 166 3.57 -7.03 8.39
C GLY A 166 2.19 -6.45 8.67
N SER A 167 1.13 -7.14 8.41
CA SER A 167 -0.30 -6.76 8.33
C SER A 167 -0.89 -5.75 9.34
N ASN A 168 -0.09 -5.05 10.15
CA ASN A 168 -0.51 -4.21 11.27
C ASN A 168 0.04 -2.77 11.27
N VAL A 169 0.61 -2.26 10.18
CA VAL A 169 1.01 -0.83 10.16
C VAL A 169 -0.24 0.04 10.07
N ASP A 170 -0.56 0.65 11.18
CA ASP A 170 -1.65 1.62 11.24
C ASP A 170 -1.15 2.99 10.71
N VAL A 171 -1.30 3.18 9.40
CA VAL A 171 -0.92 4.44 8.70
C VAL A 171 -1.57 5.65 9.37
N ASN A 172 -2.78 5.51 9.94
CA ASN A 172 -3.42 6.61 10.67
C ASN A 172 -2.62 7.01 11.90
N LYS A 173 -2.11 6.04 12.69
CA LYS A 173 -1.30 6.34 13.87
C LYS A 173 0.02 7.00 13.49
N ILE A 174 0.69 6.48 12.47
CA ILE A 174 1.92 7.07 11.93
C ILE A 174 1.67 8.51 11.49
N THR A 175 0.64 8.76 10.69
CA THR A 175 0.30 10.08 10.18
C THR A 175 -0.05 11.06 11.31
N LYS A 176 -0.80 10.62 12.33
CA LYS A 176 -1.09 11.42 13.52
C LYS A 176 0.17 11.79 14.30
N LEU A 177 1.09 10.83 14.49
CA LEU A 177 2.37 11.10 15.17
C LEU A 177 3.22 12.09 14.36
N ILE A 178 3.33 11.94 13.05
CA ILE A 178 4.03 12.88 12.16
C ILE A 178 3.45 14.30 12.35
N ASN A 179 2.14 14.43 12.27
CA ASN A 179 1.48 15.72 12.40
C ASN A 179 1.71 16.34 13.79
N ALA A 180 1.61 15.56 14.87
CA ALA A 180 1.88 16.01 16.24
C ALA A 180 3.32 16.53 16.41
N VAL A 181 4.32 15.80 15.90
CA VAL A 181 5.73 16.22 15.97
C VAL A 181 5.96 17.51 15.18
N LEU A 182 5.41 17.63 13.97
CA LEU A 182 5.51 18.85 13.17
C LEU A 182 4.91 20.05 13.91
N GLN A 183 3.77 19.89 14.58
CA GLN A 183 3.14 20.93 15.38
C GLN A 183 4.01 21.33 16.58
N ILE A 184 4.58 20.36 17.31
CA ILE A 184 5.48 20.63 18.45
C ILE A 184 6.69 21.42 17.97
N VAL A 185 7.36 21.01 16.91
CA VAL A 185 8.53 21.68 16.35
C VAL A 185 8.19 23.10 15.92
N ARG A 186 7.06 23.30 15.22
CA ARG A 186 6.61 24.61 14.78
C ARG A 186 6.39 25.57 15.95
N ILE A 187 5.71 25.07 17.00
CA ILE A 187 5.39 25.90 18.17
C ILE A 187 6.66 26.21 19.00
N HIS A 188 7.47 25.18 19.26
CA HIS A 188 8.67 25.32 20.09
C HIS A 188 9.71 26.26 19.46
N PHE A 189 9.99 26.08 18.18
CA PHE A 189 10.97 26.90 17.47
C PHE A 189 10.38 28.19 16.87
N LYS A 190 9.06 28.39 16.94
CA LYS A 190 8.33 29.51 16.34
C LYS A 190 8.66 29.70 14.86
N ILE A 191 8.69 28.59 14.11
CA ILE A 191 9.02 28.57 12.68
C ILE A 191 7.82 28.16 11.86
N GLU A 192 7.80 28.64 10.62
CA GLU A 192 6.95 28.07 9.57
C GLU A 192 7.81 27.21 8.64
N PHE A 193 7.32 26.01 8.32
CA PHE A 193 8.03 25.11 7.43
C PHE A 193 7.91 25.59 5.98
N ASN A 194 9.04 25.66 5.28
CA ASN A 194 9.02 25.74 3.83
C ASN A 194 8.85 24.33 3.26
N GLU A 195 7.59 23.93 3.02
CA GLU A 195 7.24 22.59 2.59
C GLU A 195 7.83 22.19 1.22
N LYS A 196 8.32 23.17 0.44
CA LYS A 196 8.99 22.93 -0.85
C LYS A 196 10.51 22.81 -0.72
N SER A 197 11.06 22.92 0.48
CA SER A 197 12.51 22.86 0.69
C SER A 197 12.98 21.40 0.82
N ILE A 198 14.19 21.12 0.30
CA ILE A 198 14.86 19.83 0.45
C ILE A 198 15.02 19.46 1.94
N SER A 199 15.27 20.46 2.79
CA SER A 199 15.41 20.26 4.25
C SER A 199 14.11 19.76 4.88
N TYR A 200 12.96 20.29 4.47
CA TYR A 200 11.66 19.82 4.94
C TYR A 200 11.36 18.40 4.44
N GLU A 201 11.60 18.12 3.18
CA GLU A 201 11.40 16.77 2.60
C GLU A 201 12.26 15.72 3.31
N ARG A 202 13.53 16.04 3.60
CA ARG A 202 14.43 15.16 4.36
C ARG A 202 13.93 14.97 5.80
N PHE A 203 13.55 16.04 6.47
CA PHE A 203 13.00 15.97 7.83
C PHE A 203 11.74 15.09 7.86
N LEU A 204 10.81 15.32 6.94
CA LEU A 204 9.58 14.52 6.83
C LEU A 204 9.88 13.04 6.58
N THR A 205 10.86 12.74 5.71
CA THR A 205 11.30 11.37 5.44
C THR A 205 11.83 10.69 6.70
N HIS A 206 12.72 11.35 7.45
CA HIS A 206 13.22 10.80 8.71
C HIS A 206 12.12 10.63 9.74
N LEU A 207 11.16 11.55 9.79
CA LEU A 207 10.03 11.48 10.71
C LEU A 207 9.09 10.32 10.39
N LYS A 208 8.86 10.02 9.11
CA LYS A 208 8.13 8.82 8.67
C LYS A 208 8.80 7.53 9.17
N PHE A 209 10.12 7.40 8.97
CA PHE A 209 10.88 6.25 9.46
C PHE A 209 10.88 6.14 11.00
N PHE A 210 10.98 7.27 11.68
CA PHE A 210 10.89 7.30 13.14
C PHE A 210 9.52 6.84 13.61
N ALA A 211 8.44 7.41 13.06
CA ALA A 211 7.07 7.04 13.43
C ALA A 211 6.77 5.56 13.18
N THR A 212 7.24 5.01 12.07
CA THR A 212 7.12 3.57 11.77
C THR A 212 7.78 2.73 12.85
N ARG A 213 9.02 3.03 13.23
CA ARG A 213 9.76 2.30 14.27
C ARG A 213 9.11 2.38 15.64
N VAL A 214 8.51 3.52 16.00
CA VAL A 214 7.78 3.67 17.26
C VAL A 214 6.63 2.68 17.37
N PHE A 215 5.91 2.45 16.27
CA PHE A 215 4.77 1.54 16.28
C PHE A 215 5.14 0.07 16.04
N ASP A 216 6.29 -0.19 15.40
CA ASP A 216 6.80 -1.54 15.22
C ASP A 216 7.53 -2.11 16.44
N ASN A 217 7.64 -1.34 17.54
CA ASN A 217 8.43 -1.68 18.72
C ASN A 217 9.89 -2.09 18.39
N THR A 218 10.42 -1.65 17.27
CA THR A 218 11.83 -1.86 16.93
C THR A 218 12.68 -0.85 17.68
N ILE A 219 13.09 -1.23 18.90
CA ILE A 219 14.02 -0.43 19.70
C ILE A 219 15.41 -0.57 19.07
N TYR A 220 15.95 0.54 18.60
CA TYR A 220 17.35 0.60 18.20
C TYR A 220 18.20 0.47 19.47
N GLN A 221 18.88 -0.64 19.66
CA GLN A 221 19.96 -0.73 20.64
C GLN A 221 21.18 -0.04 20.04
N ASP A 222 21.27 1.27 20.25
CA ASP A 222 22.38 2.05 19.74
C ASP A 222 23.49 2.10 20.78
N SER A 223 24.68 1.67 20.38
CA SER A 223 25.93 1.79 21.16
C SER A 223 26.51 3.21 21.16
N MET A 224 25.77 4.21 20.69
CA MET A 224 26.22 5.59 20.47
C MET A 224 25.87 6.55 21.63
N GLN A 225 25.83 6.09 22.86
CA GLN A 225 25.48 6.95 24.03
C GLN A 225 26.40 8.17 24.17
N GLU A 226 27.66 8.08 23.79
CA GLU A 226 28.60 9.20 23.84
C GLU A 226 28.28 10.28 22.77
N ILE A 227 27.91 9.88 21.57
CA ILE A 227 27.53 10.82 20.49
C ILE A 227 26.23 11.54 20.87
N TYR A 228 25.27 10.86 21.50
CA TYR A 228 24.04 11.50 21.98
C TYR A 228 24.31 12.57 23.03
N LYS A 229 25.27 12.34 23.96
CA LYS A 229 25.65 13.35 24.94
C LYS A 229 26.20 14.61 24.29
N VAL A 230 27.12 14.47 23.35
CA VAL A 230 27.69 15.60 22.60
C VAL A 230 26.60 16.34 21.81
N LEU A 231 25.72 15.61 21.12
CA LEU A 231 24.61 16.23 20.37
C LEU A 231 23.63 16.98 21.27
N ILE A 232 23.35 16.47 22.47
CA ILE A 232 22.49 17.14 23.48
C ILE A 232 23.14 18.42 23.98
N GLU A 233 24.44 18.37 24.31
CA GLU A 233 25.21 19.52 24.80
C GLU A 233 25.32 20.61 23.73
N GLU A 234 25.57 20.24 22.46
CA GLU A 234 25.66 21.21 21.36
C GLU A 234 24.29 21.76 20.92
N ASN A 235 23.19 21.07 21.25
CA ASN A 235 21.83 21.45 20.84
C ASN A 235 20.85 21.53 22.02
N GLU A 236 21.27 22.11 23.16
CA GLU A 236 20.50 22.18 24.40
C GLU A 236 19.10 22.78 24.21
N TYR A 237 18.99 23.84 23.39
CA TYR A 237 17.70 24.45 23.06
C TYR A 237 16.75 23.48 22.30
N ALA A 238 17.28 22.73 21.36
CA ALA A 238 16.49 21.74 20.65
C ALA A 238 16.05 20.58 21.57
N TYR A 239 16.94 20.16 22.49
CA TYR A 239 16.65 19.10 23.45
C TYR A 239 15.58 19.50 24.47
N SER A 240 15.51 20.80 24.85
CA SER A 240 14.47 21.30 25.76
C SER A 240 13.05 21.15 25.20
N GLY A 241 12.89 21.06 23.88
CA GLY A 241 11.60 20.84 23.20
C GLY A 241 11.12 19.40 23.19
N VAL A 242 11.96 18.44 23.65
CA VAL A 242 11.67 17.00 23.65
C VAL A 242 11.27 16.50 25.07
N ARG A 243 11.48 17.30 26.09
CA ARG A 243 11.02 17.07 27.48
C ARG A 243 9.62 17.59 27.67
#